data_015e5b7c3a53cec4d4a02dd2ae02af55
#
_entry.id   015e5b7c3a53cec4d4a02dd2ae02af55
#
_cell.length_a   1.000
_cell.length_b   1.000
_cell.length_c   1.000
_cell.angle_alpha   90.00
_cell.angle_beta   90.00
_cell.angle_gamma   90.00
#
_symmetry.space_group_name_H-M   'P 1'
#
loop_
_entity.id
_entity.type
_entity.pdbx_description
1 polymer ?
#
loop_
_entity_poly.entity_id
_entity_poly.type
_entity_poly.pdbx_seq_one_letter_code
_entity_poly.pdbx_strand_id
1 'polypeptide(L)'
;MPELLREDLENCLRQTLPLWEEMRGQRIFLTGASGFFGCWLMESFLHANRTLQLGARMTILTRDAAAVRRKVPHLAAEVEIVEGDVRSFPFPAGEFGYVIHAATDASAALNHEQPALMFDTIVEGIRRCLEFARQSHTRKFLFLSSGAVYGTQPPTLSHIGEEATSGPDPLNPANSYAEGKRAAELLCALYGGDGQLQVKIARCFAFAGPHMKLDQHFAIGNFIRDCMAGGPITVAGDGRAVRSYQYAGDLVVWLWTILLRGEPLRAYNVGSEEAVSIAELAERVARALRPSDGPAIEVKILGKPSTAPAHRYVPSTARARQELGLACTVTLEEMVRRTRDWAEANTALEKDS
;
A
#
# COMPACT_ATOMS: atom_id res chain seq x y z
N MET A 1 4.56 -21.26 -1.48
CA MET A 1 5.16 -19.90 -1.57
C MET A 1 5.75 -19.78 -2.96
N PRO A 2 5.39 -18.76 -3.75
CA PRO A 2 6.01 -18.53 -5.04
C PRO A 2 7.53 -18.31 -4.88
N GLU A 3 8.34 -18.97 -5.67
CA GLU A 3 9.82 -18.91 -5.57
C GLU A 3 10.34 -17.48 -5.73
N LEU A 4 9.71 -16.70 -6.62
CA LEU A 4 10.00 -15.29 -6.86
C LEU A 4 9.89 -14.37 -5.62
N LEU A 5 9.11 -14.75 -4.60
CA LEU A 5 8.97 -13.97 -3.36
C LEU A 5 9.88 -14.47 -2.24
N ARG A 6 10.57 -15.58 -2.40
CA ARG A 6 11.35 -16.19 -1.31
C ARG A 6 12.38 -15.23 -0.73
N GLU A 7 13.23 -14.66 -1.59
CA GLU A 7 14.27 -13.72 -1.17
C GLU A 7 13.69 -12.49 -0.49
N ASP A 8 12.61 -11.95 -1.05
CA ASP A 8 11.92 -10.79 -0.49
C ASP A 8 11.37 -11.08 0.91
N LEU A 9 10.72 -12.23 1.09
CA LEU A 9 10.13 -12.64 2.37
C LEU A 9 11.19 -12.96 3.43
N GLU A 10 12.30 -13.58 3.03
CA GLU A 10 13.45 -13.79 3.90
C GLU A 10 14.09 -12.47 4.33
N ASN A 11 14.19 -11.50 3.42
CA ASN A 11 14.68 -10.16 3.72
C ASN A 11 13.71 -9.41 4.65
N CYS A 12 12.41 -9.46 4.40
CA CYS A 12 11.38 -8.90 5.28
C CYS A 12 11.49 -9.49 6.69
N LEU A 13 11.57 -10.82 6.80
CA LEU A 13 11.70 -11.50 8.08
C LEU A 13 12.97 -11.06 8.82
N ARG A 14 14.10 -10.99 8.15
CA ARG A 14 15.39 -10.58 8.74
C ARG A 14 15.33 -9.17 9.33
N GLN A 15 14.73 -8.22 8.60
CA GLN A 15 14.57 -6.84 9.06
C GLN A 15 13.58 -6.68 10.19
N THR A 16 12.57 -7.57 10.28
CA THR A 16 11.50 -7.50 11.28
C THR A 16 11.64 -8.54 12.39
N LEU A 17 12.72 -9.33 12.40
CA LEU A 17 12.90 -10.45 13.33
C LEU A 17 12.60 -10.10 14.80
N PRO A 18 13.09 -8.97 15.36
CA PRO A 18 12.84 -8.64 16.77
C PRO A 18 11.40 -8.27 17.10
N LEU A 19 10.53 -8.15 16.10
CA LEU A 19 9.15 -7.71 16.29
C LEU A 19 8.18 -8.88 16.53
N TRP A 20 8.49 -10.05 15.98
CA TRP A 20 7.54 -11.15 15.84
C TRP A 20 7.20 -11.88 17.13
N GLU A 21 8.08 -11.87 18.13
CA GLU A 21 7.81 -12.54 19.40
C GLU A 21 6.56 -11.96 20.10
N GLU A 22 6.29 -10.68 19.94
CA GLU A 22 5.09 -10.03 20.46
C GLU A 22 3.79 -10.60 19.87
N MET A 23 3.87 -11.21 18.69
CA MET A 23 2.72 -11.78 17.98
C MET A 23 2.48 -13.27 18.28
N ARG A 24 3.32 -13.90 19.08
CA ARG A 24 3.21 -15.34 19.43
C ARG A 24 1.85 -15.65 20.06
N GLY A 25 1.13 -16.62 19.46
CA GLY A 25 -0.21 -17.06 19.88
C GLY A 25 -1.31 -16.03 19.67
N GLN A 26 -1.03 -14.89 19.01
CA GLN A 26 -1.98 -13.81 18.85
C GLN A 26 -2.91 -14.02 17.66
N ARG A 27 -4.06 -13.35 17.70
CA ARG A 27 -4.96 -13.22 16.54
C ARG A 27 -4.86 -11.83 15.94
N ILE A 28 -4.84 -11.78 14.61
CA ILE A 28 -4.74 -10.56 13.81
C ILE A 28 -5.95 -10.49 12.90
N PHE A 29 -6.58 -9.33 12.81
CA PHE A 29 -7.64 -9.07 11.84
C PHE A 29 -7.15 -8.12 10.77
N LEU A 30 -7.26 -8.51 9.50
CA LEU A 30 -6.81 -7.75 8.34
C LEU A 30 -8.00 -7.47 7.41
N THR A 31 -8.28 -6.18 7.14
CA THR A 31 -9.20 -5.80 6.06
C THR A 31 -8.40 -5.41 4.81
N GLY A 32 -9.02 -5.57 3.62
CA GLY A 32 -8.35 -5.27 2.36
C GLY A 32 -7.33 -6.32 1.92
N ALA A 33 -7.45 -7.55 2.41
CA ALA A 33 -6.52 -8.66 2.19
C ALA A 33 -6.30 -9.02 0.72
N SER A 34 -7.32 -8.88 -0.14
CA SER A 34 -7.22 -9.17 -1.58
C SER A 34 -6.51 -8.08 -2.40
N GLY A 35 -6.22 -6.92 -1.78
CA GLY A 35 -5.49 -5.83 -2.40
C GLY A 35 -3.98 -6.05 -2.44
N PHE A 36 -3.27 -5.13 -3.09
CA PHE A 36 -1.80 -5.16 -3.20
C PHE A 36 -1.12 -5.22 -1.82
N PHE A 37 -1.46 -4.33 -0.90
CA PHE A 37 -0.89 -4.30 0.46
C PHE A 37 -1.29 -5.53 1.27
N GLY A 38 -2.56 -5.95 1.14
CA GLY A 38 -3.08 -7.10 1.87
C GLY A 38 -2.38 -8.41 1.50
N CYS A 39 -2.11 -8.64 0.22
CA CYS A 39 -1.34 -9.80 -0.22
C CYS A 39 0.05 -9.83 0.42
N TRP A 40 0.78 -8.71 0.41
CA TRP A 40 2.10 -8.61 1.02
C TRP A 40 2.10 -8.78 2.54
N LEU A 41 1.07 -8.24 3.23
CA LEU A 41 0.88 -8.44 4.66
C LEU A 41 0.61 -9.93 4.98
N MET A 42 -0.20 -10.63 4.18
CA MET A 42 -0.42 -12.05 4.33
C MET A 42 0.84 -12.88 4.06
N GLU A 43 1.52 -12.63 2.94
CA GLU A 43 2.76 -13.35 2.56
C GLU A 43 3.82 -13.25 3.68
N SER A 44 4.12 -12.04 4.12
CA SER A 44 5.14 -11.80 5.15
C SER A 44 4.74 -12.34 6.52
N PHE A 45 3.47 -12.22 6.91
CA PHE A 45 2.96 -12.80 8.15
C PHE A 45 3.06 -14.32 8.16
N LEU A 46 2.54 -14.98 7.11
CA LEU A 46 2.53 -16.44 7.03
C LEU A 46 3.95 -17.01 6.94
N HIS A 47 4.85 -16.32 6.23
CA HIS A 47 6.27 -16.70 6.20
C HIS A 47 6.91 -16.63 7.60
N ALA A 48 6.73 -15.51 8.30
CA ALA A 48 7.25 -15.33 9.66
C ALA A 48 6.61 -16.34 10.64
N ASN A 49 5.29 -16.53 10.58
CA ASN A 49 4.55 -17.45 11.44
C ASN A 49 5.04 -18.88 11.32
N ARG A 50 5.29 -19.35 10.09
CA ARG A 50 5.84 -20.69 9.84
C ARG A 50 7.29 -20.82 10.31
N THR A 51 8.13 -19.86 9.89
CA THR A 51 9.59 -19.92 10.15
C THR A 51 9.90 -19.84 11.65
N LEU A 52 9.17 -18.98 12.38
CA LEU A 52 9.40 -18.76 13.82
C LEU A 52 8.46 -19.57 14.71
N GLN A 53 7.59 -20.41 14.14
CA GLN A 53 6.60 -21.21 14.85
C GLN A 53 5.80 -20.38 15.86
N LEU A 54 5.26 -19.24 15.42
CA LEU A 54 4.59 -18.29 16.31
C LEU A 54 3.25 -18.83 16.83
N GLY A 55 2.58 -19.72 16.10
CA GLY A 55 1.23 -20.18 16.42
C GLY A 55 0.18 -19.05 16.37
N ALA A 56 0.52 -17.95 15.67
CA ALA A 56 -0.39 -16.83 15.47
C ALA A 56 -1.42 -17.15 14.38
N ARG A 57 -2.58 -16.49 14.40
CA ARG A 57 -3.65 -16.69 13.43
C ARG A 57 -4.06 -15.38 12.81
N MET A 58 -4.31 -15.40 11.50
CA MET A 58 -4.83 -14.24 10.77
C MET A 58 -6.25 -14.53 10.30
N THR A 59 -7.15 -13.60 10.56
CA THR A 59 -8.51 -13.57 10.04
C THR A 59 -8.61 -12.39 9.06
N ILE A 60 -9.08 -12.63 7.86
CA ILE A 60 -9.22 -11.59 6.83
C ILE A 60 -10.67 -11.26 6.53
N LEU A 61 -10.96 -9.99 6.22
CA LEU A 61 -12.24 -9.54 5.73
C LEU A 61 -12.18 -9.35 4.21
N THR A 62 -13.16 -9.94 3.52
CA THR A 62 -13.35 -9.75 2.07
C THR A 62 -14.83 -9.72 1.70
N ARG A 63 -15.17 -9.03 0.61
CA ARG A 63 -16.53 -9.05 0.03
C ARG A 63 -16.82 -10.30 -0.79
N ASP A 64 -15.78 -11.01 -1.22
CA ASP A 64 -15.86 -12.22 -2.06
C ASP A 64 -14.75 -13.19 -1.66
N ALA A 65 -15.11 -14.20 -0.86
CA ALA A 65 -14.20 -15.24 -0.40
C ALA A 65 -13.73 -16.14 -1.57
N ALA A 66 -14.60 -16.38 -2.56
CA ALA A 66 -14.25 -17.20 -3.70
C ALA A 66 -13.19 -16.50 -4.58
N ALA A 67 -13.30 -15.18 -4.77
CA ALA A 67 -12.29 -14.41 -5.50
C ALA A 67 -10.92 -14.43 -4.81
N VAL A 68 -10.87 -14.36 -3.47
CA VAL A 68 -9.60 -14.49 -2.73
C VAL A 68 -8.99 -15.87 -2.91
N ARG A 69 -9.80 -16.93 -2.80
CA ARG A 69 -9.32 -18.32 -2.99
C ARG A 69 -8.82 -18.57 -4.42
N ARG A 70 -9.41 -17.95 -5.44
CA ARG A 70 -8.92 -18.03 -6.82
C ARG A 70 -7.61 -17.24 -7.01
N LYS A 71 -7.55 -16.01 -6.47
CA LYS A 71 -6.42 -15.11 -6.69
C LYS A 71 -5.15 -15.55 -5.96
N VAL A 72 -5.27 -15.96 -4.72
CA VAL A 72 -4.15 -16.31 -3.84
C VAL A 72 -4.46 -17.59 -3.03
N PRO A 73 -4.63 -18.76 -3.72
CA PRO A 73 -5.08 -20.00 -3.09
C PRO A 73 -4.17 -20.46 -1.95
N HIS A 74 -2.87 -20.27 -2.09
CA HIS A 74 -1.87 -20.65 -1.08
C HIS A 74 -1.98 -19.82 0.21
N LEU A 75 -2.38 -18.54 0.12
CA LEU A 75 -2.61 -17.69 1.29
C LEU A 75 -3.99 -17.98 1.91
N ALA A 76 -5.00 -18.11 1.06
CA ALA A 76 -6.37 -18.34 1.49
C ALA A 76 -6.55 -19.66 2.26
N ALA A 77 -5.68 -20.64 2.05
CA ALA A 77 -5.69 -21.92 2.76
C ALA A 77 -5.19 -21.82 4.21
N GLU A 78 -4.44 -20.77 4.54
CA GLU A 78 -3.77 -20.62 5.84
C GLU A 78 -4.38 -19.50 6.72
N VAL A 79 -5.45 -18.85 6.26
CA VAL A 79 -6.12 -17.77 6.99
C VAL A 79 -7.60 -18.06 7.20
N GLU A 80 -8.16 -17.52 8.27
CA GLU A 80 -9.61 -17.51 8.47
C GLU A 80 -10.25 -16.41 7.62
N ILE A 81 -11.36 -16.70 6.95
CA ILE A 81 -12.04 -15.74 6.06
C ILE A 81 -13.41 -15.36 6.65
N VAL A 82 -13.61 -14.07 6.86
CA VAL A 82 -14.92 -13.45 7.13
C VAL A 82 -15.37 -12.77 5.86
N GLU A 83 -16.56 -13.12 5.37
CA GLU A 83 -17.15 -12.48 4.21
C GLU A 83 -18.10 -11.37 4.64
N GLY A 84 -17.92 -10.16 4.06
CA GLY A 84 -18.75 -9.00 4.37
C GLY A 84 -18.20 -7.68 3.82
N ASP A 85 -19.06 -6.68 3.82
CA ASP A 85 -18.68 -5.29 3.52
C ASP A 85 -18.01 -4.66 4.74
N VAL A 86 -16.94 -3.91 4.52
CA VAL A 86 -16.16 -3.27 5.60
C VAL A 86 -16.98 -2.30 6.45
N ARG A 87 -18.09 -1.77 5.92
CA ARG A 87 -19.01 -0.87 6.62
C ARG A 87 -19.97 -1.60 7.56
N SER A 88 -20.20 -2.91 7.35
CA SER A 88 -21.29 -3.64 8.02
C SER A 88 -20.97 -5.11 8.37
N PHE A 89 -19.71 -5.56 8.21
CA PHE A 89 -19.35 -6.96 8.48
C PHE A 89 -19.76 -7.42 9.88
N PRO A 90 -20.17 -8.70 10.05
CA PRO A 90 -20.39 -9.27 11.37
C PRO A 90 -19.06 -9.37 12.11
N PHE A 91 -19.02 -8.95 13.37
CA PHE A 91 -17.81 -9.04 14.17
C PHE A 91 -17.48 -10.49 14.48
N PRO A 92 -16.32 -10.99 14.06
CA PRO A 92 -15.86 -12.32 14.44
C PRO A 92 -15.68 -12.41 15.96
N ALA A 93 -16.04 -13.56 16.54
CA ALA A 93 -16.01 -13.76 17.97
C ALA A 93 -14.57 -13.90 18.51
N GLY A 94 -14.38 -13.51 19.77
CA GLY A 94 -13.14 -13.65 20.53
C GLY A 94 -12.25 -12.41 20.44
N GLU A 95 -11.10 -12.50 21.09
CA GLU A 95 -10.14 -11.41 21.18
C GLU A 95 -9.21 -11.38 19.97
N PHE A 96 -8.85 -10.16 19.54
CA PHE A 96 -7.88 -9.93 18.48
C PHE A 96 -6.83 -8.94 18.97
N GLY A 97 -5.62 -9.41 19.21
CA GLY A 97 -4.53 -8.55 19.69
C GLY A 97 -4.19 -7.40 18.74
N TYR A 98 -4.40 -7.61 17.45
CA TYR A 98 -4.02 -6.66 16.40
C TYR A 98 -5.09 -6.54 15.32
N VAL A 99 -5.28 -5.31 14.83
CA VAL A 99 -6.13 -5.02 13.66
C VAL A 99 -5.32 -4.17 12.66
N ILE A 100 -5.36 -4.56 11.40
CA ILE A 100 -4.79 -3.78 10.28
C ILE A 100 -5.94 -3.41 9.34
N HIS A 101 -6.22 -2.12 9.22
CA HIS A 101 -7.25 -1.63 8.32
C HIS A 101 -6.63 -1.08 7.04
N ALA A 102 -6.63 -1.95 5.99
CA ALA A 102 -6.13 -1.64 4.66
C ALA A 102 -7.23 -1.61 3.59
N ALA A 103 -8.49 -1.83 3.99
CA ALA A 103 -9.62 -1.83 3.06
C ALA A 103 -9.97 -0.41 2.63
N THR A 104 -9.55 -0.06 1.43
CA THR A 104 -10.03 1.11 0.69
C THR A 104 -9.85 0.81 -0.78
N ASP A 105 -10.89 1.00 -1.57
CA ASP A 105 -10.76 0.97 -3.02
C ASP A 105 -10.11 2.28 -3.46
N ALA A 106 -8.82 2.23 -3.80
CA ALA A 106 -8.08 3.41 -4.30
C ALA A 106 -8.35 3.66 -5.80
N SER A 107 -9.51 3.23 -6.30
CA SER A 107 -9.91 3.41 -7.69
C SER A 107 -10.18 4.89 -8.00
N ALA A 108 -9.41 5.46 -8.93
CA ALA A 108 -9.66 6.81 -9.43
C ALA A 108 -11.02 6.89 -10.13
N ALA A 109 -11.46 5.82 -10.81
CA ALA A 109 -12.76 5.74 -11.45
C ALA A 109 -13.89 5.82 -10.40
N LEU A 110 -13.83 5.02 -9.32
CA LEU A 110 -14.82 5.08 -8.27
C LEU A 110 -14.88 6.46 -7.61
N ASN A 111 -13.73 7.08 -7.34
CA ASN A 111 -13.67 8.43 -6.76
C ASN A 111 -14.28 9.49 -7.68
N HIS A 112 -14.15 9.33 -9.00
CA HIS A 112 -14.71 10.25 -9.98
C HIS A 112 -16.21 10.02 -10.20
N GLU A 113 -16.63 8.76 -10.34
CA GLU A 113 -17.99 8.39 -10.71
C GLU A 113 -18.97 8.36 -9.52
N GLN A 114 -18.46 7.97 -8.33
CA GLN A 114 -19.24 7.79 -7.11
C GLN A 114 -18.50 8.36 -5.88
N PRO A 115 -18.25 9.67 -5.82
CA PRO A 115 -17.44 10.29 -4.77
C PRO A 115 -18.06 10.13 -3.37
N ALA A 116 -19.38 10.14 -3.23
CA ALA A 116 -20.06 9.90 -1.96
C ALA A 116 -19.81 8.47 -1.47
N LEU A 117 -19.95 7.46 -2.35
CA LEU A 117 -19.67 6.06 -1.99
C LEU A 117 -18.20 5.86 -1.59
N MET A 118 -17.27 6.54 -2.25
CA MET A 118 -15.86 6.52 -1.88
C MET A 118 -15.67 7.04 -0.45
N PHE A 119 -16.24 8.21 -0.14
CA PHE A 119 -16.17 8.83 1.18
C PHE A 119 -16.79 7.94 2.26
N ASP A 120 -18.03 7.47 2.06
CA ASP A 120 -18.76 6.60 2.99
C ASP A 120 -18.01 5.29 3.26
N THR A 121 -17.46 4.67 2.21
CA THR A 121 -16.68 3.42 2.36
C THR A 121 -15.47 3.62 3.26
N ILE A 122 -14.79 4.75 3.16
CA ILE A 122 -13.63 5.07 4.00
C ILE A 122 -14.09 5.36 5.44
N VAL A 123 -15.05 6.27 5.62
CA VAL A 123 -15.43 6.80 6.95
C VAL A 123 -16.21 5.77 7.76
N GLU A 124 -17.19 5.09 7.17
CA GLU A 124 -17.95 4.05 7.84
C GLU A 124 -17.11 2.79 8.05
N GLY A 125 -16.27 2.45 7.06
CA GLY A 125 -15.38 1.30 7.16
C GLY A 125 -14.39 1.43 8.31
N ILE A 126 -13.70 2.56 8.47
CA ILE A 126 -12.79 2.78 9.59
C ILE A 126 -13.54 2.81 10.92
N ARG A 127 -14.72 3.47 11.00
CA ARG A 127 -15.55 3.49 12.21
C ARG A 127 -15.88 2.06 12.63
N ARG A 128 -16.38 1.25 11.71
CA ARG A 128 -16.73 -0.15 11.97
C ARG A 128 -15.55 -0.98 12.46
N CYS A 129 -14.36 -0.78 11.88
CA CYS A 129 -13.14 -1.47 12.30
C CYS A 129 -12.66 -1.01 13.68
N LEU A 130 -12.78 0.29 14.03
CA LEU A 130 -12.43 0.80 15.35
C LEU A 130 -13.40 0.31 16.44
N GLU A 131 -14.70 0.23 16.15
CA GLU A 131 -15.70 -0.39 17.02
C GLU A 131 -15.38 -1.87 17.26
N PHE A 132 -15.09 -2.62 16.21
CA PHE A 132 -14.64 -4.00 16.30
C PHE A 132 -13.38 -4.11 17.17
N ALA A 133 -12.37 -3.28 16.94
CA ALA A 133 -11.13 -3.30 17.69
C ALA A 133 -11.36 -3.08 19.19
N ARG A 134 -12.26 -2.17 19.58
CA ARG A 134 -12.64 -1.98 20.99
C ARG A 134 -13.37 -3.20 21.56
N GLN A 135 -14.35 -3.74 20.83
CA GLN A 135 -15.11 -4.89 21.28
C GLN A 135 -14.27 -6.17 21.40
N SER A 136 -13.26 -6.34 20.56
CA SER A 136 -12.36 -7.49 20.54
C SER A 136 -11.10 -7.32 21.40
N HIS A 137 -11.04 -6.29 22.26
CA HIS A 137 -9.92 -5.98 23.14
C HIS A 137 -8.57 -5.86 22.40
N THR A 138 -8.60 -5.25 21.20
CA THR A 138 -7.42 -5.01 20.37
C THR A 138 -6.45 -4.08 21.08
N ARG A 139 -5.18 -4.47 21.16
CA ARG A 139 -4.12 -3.66 21.75
C ARG A 139 -3.56 -2.64 20.76
N LYS A 140 -3.27 -3.08 19.53
CA LYS A 140 -2.67 -2.23 18.50
C LYS A 140 -3.48 -2.26 17.20
N PHE A 141 -3.74 -1.10 16.67
CA PHE A 141 -4.50 -0.88 15.43
C PHE A 141 -3.64 -0.11 14.44
N LEU A 142 -3.48 -0.61 13.23
CA LEU A 142 -2.81 0.10 12.13
C LEU A 142 -3.84 0.57 11.10
N PHE A 143 -3.91 1.86 10.89
CA PHE A 143 -4.68 2.47 9.80
C PHE A 143 -3.77 2.80 8.62
N LEU A 144 -4.08 2.26 7.45
CA LEU A 144 -3.42 2.63 6.20
C LEU A 144 -4.12 3.87 5.63
N SER A 145 -3.57 5.02 5.97
CA SER A 145 -3.92 6.33 5.43
C SER A 145 -3.22 6.57 4.09
N SER A 146 -3.20 7.80 3.63
CA SER A 146 -2.62 8.17 2.34
C SER A 146 -1.94 9.53 2.40
N GLY A 147 -0.89 9.75 1.61
CA GLY A 147 -0.34 11.08 1.39
C GLY A 147 -1.33 12.06 0.76
N ALA A 148 -2.46 11.59 0.23
CA ALA A 148 -3.53 12.44 -0.28
C ALA A 148 -4.13 13.37 0.80
N VAL A 149 -3.99 13.04 2.09
CA VAL A 149 -4.43 13.87 3.22
C VAL A 149 -3.81 15.27 3.22
N TYR A 150 -2.67 15.43 2.58
CA TYR A 150 -1.99 16.74 2.47
C TYR A 150 -2.57 17.64 1.37
N GLY A 151 -3.42 17.12 0.48
CA GLY A 151 -3.84 17.82 -0.72
C GLY A 151 -2.69 18.03 -1.71
N THR A 152 -2.71 19.14 -2.42
CA THR A 152 -1.65 19.49 -3.38
C THR A 152 -0.38 19.90 -2.65
N GLN A 153 0.71 19.18 -2.89
CA GLN A 153 2.02 19.53 -2.34
C GLN A 153 2.47 20.90 -2.89
N PRO A 154 2.80 21.87 -1.99
CA PRO A 154 3.28 23.19 -2.43
C PRO A 154 4.53 23.07 -3.32
N PRO A 155 4.64 23.83 -4.42
CA PRO A 155 5.80 23.76 -5.33
C PRO A 155 7.14 24.11 -4.65
N THR A 156 7.08 24.85 -3.54
CA THR A 156 8.26 25.23 -2.74
C THR A 156 8.79 24.09 -1.88
N LEU A 157 8.01 23.02 -1.68
CA LEU A 157 8.42 21.85 -0.90
C LEU A 157 8.87 20.74 -1.87
N SER A 158 10.14 20.35 -1.76
CA SER A 158 10.63 19.18 -2.49
C SER A 158 10.03 17.86 -1.96
N HIS A 159 9.87 17.76 -0.64
CA HIS A 159 9.31 16.61 0.08
C HIS A 159 8.33 17.12 1.15
N ILE A 160 7.18 16.43 1.31
CA ILE A 160 6.17 16.82 2.29
C ILE A 160 6.31 15.98 3.57
N GLY A 161 6.50 16.66 4.69
CA GLY A 161 6.62 16.02 6.00
C GLY A 161 5.28 15.93 6.73
N GLU A 162 5.26 15.13 7.81
CA GLU A 162 4.04 14.87 8.59
C GLU A 162 3.53 16.10 9.34
N GLU A 163 4.36 17.12 9.51
CA GLU A 163 3.98 18.40 10.14
C GLU A 163 3.22 19.35 9.20
N ALA A 164 3.10 19.00 7.92
CA ALA A 164 2.34 19.81 6.98
C ALA A 164 0.85 19.82 7.36
N THR A 165 0.30 21.01 7.55
CA THR A 165 -1.10 21.24 7.94
C THR A 165 -2.01 21.53 6.75
N SER A 166 -1.47 21.51 5.51
CA SER A 166 -2.28 21.64 4.28
C SER A 166 -3.29 20.50 4.13
N GLY A 167 -4.31 20.75 3.36
CA GLY A 167 -5.34 19.75 3.05
C GLY A 167 -5.95 20.02 1.68
N PRO A 168 -6.71 19.05 1.15
CA PRO A 168 -7.50 19.25 -0.05
C PRO A 168 -8.64 20.24 0.17
N ASP A 169 -9.20 20.77 -0.93
CA ASP A 169 -10.42 21.61 -0.86
C ASP A 169 -11.64 20.72 -0.55
N PRO A 170 -12.33 20.90 0.60
CA PRO A 170 -13.45 20.06 1.00
C PRO A 170 -14.72 20.31 0.17
N LEU A 171 -14.79 21.39 -0.62
CA LEU A 171 -15.92 21.68 -1.50
C LEU A 171 -15.77 21.05 -2.89
N ASN A 172 -14.63 20.45 -3.20
CA ASN A 172 -14.41 19.75 -4.45
C ASN A 172 -14.68 18.23 -4.27
N PRO A 173 -15.75 17.66 -4.89
CA PRO A 173 -16.07 16.24 -4.77
C PRO A 173 -14.94 15.30 -5.24
N ALA A 174 -14.06 15.74 -6.13
CA ALA A 174 -12.91 14.95 -6.56
C ALA A 174 -11.93 14.64 -5.41
N ASN A 175 -12.03 15.35 -4.29
CA ASN A 175 -11.23 15.15 -3.10
C ASN A 175 -11.86 14.17 -2.08
N SER A 176 -12.98 13.50 -2.40
CA SER A 176 -13.69 12.59 -1.49
C SER A 176 -12.80 11.51 -0.89
N TYR A 177 -11.89 10.93 -1.66
CA TYR A 177 -10.90 10.00 -1.14
C TYR A 177 -9.98 10.64 -0.09
N ALA A 178 -9.43 11.79 -0.39
CA ALA A 178 -8.49 12.49 0.47
C ALA A 178 -9.16 12.99 1.77
N GLU A 179 -10.35 13.58 1.65
CA GLU A 179 -11.13 14.02 2.81
C GLU A 179 -11.66 12.84 3.64
N GLY A 180 -12.06 11.74 3.00
CA GLY A 180 -12.40 10.50 3.70
C GLY A 180 -11.23 9.98 4.54
N LYS A 181 -9.99 9.99 4.00
CA LYS A 181 -8.78 9.60 4.75
C LYS A 181 -8.49 10.56 5.91
N ARG A 182 -8.70 11.87 5.74
CA ARG A 182 -8.57 12.87 6.81
C ARG A 182 -9.60 12.62 7.94
N ALA A 183 -10.87 12.42 7.57
CA ALA A 183 -11.92 12.08 8.52
C ALA A 183 -11.62 10.76 9.26
N ALA A 184 -11.06 9.78 8.56
CA ALA A 184 -10.63 8.52 9.15
C ALA A 184 -9.46 8.69 10.16
N GLU A 185 -8.47 9.55 9.88
CA GLU A 185 -7.42 9.89 10.86
C GLU A 185 -8.02 10.57 12.11
N LEU A 186 -9.02 11.45 11.95
CA LEU A 186 -9.72 12.04 13.09
C LEU A 186 -10.46 10.98 13.91
N LEU A 187 -11.15 10.03 13.28
CA LEU A 187 -11.77 8.89 13.99
C LEU A 187 -10.72 8.06 14.74
N CYS A 188 -9.55 7.81 14.15
CA CYS A 188 -8.43 7.17 14.84
C CYS A 188 -8.04 7.93 16.12
N ALA A 189 -7.95 9.26 16.06
CA ALA A 189 -7.62 10.08 17.23
C ALA A 189 -8.73 10.01 18.31
N LEU A 190 -10.00 10.05 17.91
CA LEU A 190 -11.13 9.96 18.84
C LEU A 190 -11.19 8.59 19.55
N TYR A 191 -10.92 7.51 18.85
CA TYR A 191 -10.98 6.15 19.43
C TYR A 191 -9.72 5.76 20.19
N GLY A 192 -8.56 6.31 19.85
CA GLY A 192 -7.28 6.04 20.52
C GLY A 192 -6.95 7.01 21.65
N GLY A 193 -7.74 8.10 21.82
CA GLY A 193 -7.44 9.20 22.74
C GLY A 193 -7.45 8.83 24.23
N ASP A 194 -8.14 7.75 24.62
CA ASP A 194 -8.17 7.25 26.00
C ASP A 194 -6.98 6.30 26.32
N GLY A 195 -6.14 6.01 25.35
CA GLY A 195 -4.95 5.16 25.50
C GLY A 195 -5.24 3.64 25.57
N GLN A 196 -6.50 3.21 25.57
CA GLN A 196 -6.84 1.78 25.61
C GLN A 196 -6.52 1.08 24.28
N LEU A 197 -6.72 1.76 23.16
CA LEU A 197 -6.39 1.28 21.81
C LEU A 197 -5.20 2.08 21.26
N GLN A 198 -4.07 1.42 21.05
CA GLN A 198 -2.89 2.04 20.46
C GLN A 198 -3.05 2.15 18.94
N VAL A 199 -3.65 3.23 18.47
CA VAL A 199 -3.84 3.47 17.02
C VAL A 199 -2.57 4.03 16.40
N LYS A 200 -2.10 3.41 15.31
CA LYS A 200 -0.95 3.82 14.49
C LYS A 200 -1.46 4.24 13.10
N ILE A 201 -0.81 5.22 12.49
CA ILE A 201 -1.24 5.76 11.20
C ILE A 201 -0.07 5.72 10.22
N ALA A 202 -0.26 5.04 9.08
CA ALA A 202 0.69 4.99 7.97
C ALA A 202 0.13 5.80 6.79
N ARG A 203 0.72 6.97 6.48
CA ARG A 203 0.36 7.78 5.30
C ARG A 203 1.12 7.26 4.09
N CYS A 204 0.49 6.35 3.35
CA CYS A 204 1.09 5.65 2.21
C CYS A 204 1.09 6.54 0.96
N PHE A 205 2.19 6.52 0.20
CA PHE A 205 2.36 7.30 -1.05
C PHE A 205 2.24 6.40 -2.28
N ALA A 206 3.32 6.12 -3.00
CA ALA A 206 3.25 5.28 -4.18
C ALA A 206 4.25 4.10 -4.11
N PHE A 207 3.81 2.97 -4.66
CA PHE A 207 4.50 1.68 -4.51
C PHE A 207 4.44 0.89 -5.81
N ALA A 208 5.39 -0.04 -5.98
CA ALA A 208 5.32 -1.09 -6.99
C ALA A 208 5.96 -2.39 -6.46
N GLY A 209 5.65 -3.50 -7.11
CA GLY A 209 6.13 -4.82 -6.73
C GLY A 209 5.17 -5.94 -7.13
N PRO A 210 5.50 -7.19 -6.83
CA PRO A 210 4.60 -8.33 -6.95
C PRO A 210 3.20 -8.08 -6.39
N HIS A 211 2.19 -8.71 -6.96
CA HIS A 211 0.76 -8.50 -6.71
C HIS A 211 0.18 -7.16 -7.21
N MET A 212 1.00 -6.27 -7.79
CA MET A 212 0.50 -5.05 -8.41
C MET A 212 -0.25 -5.37 -9.70
N LYS A 213 -1.40 -4.73 -9.90
CA LYS A 213 -2.09 -4.75 -11.20
C LYS A 213 -1.47 -3.73 -12.14
N LEU A 214 -1.07 -4.15 -13.33
CA LEU A 214 -0.38 -3.30 -14.31
C LEU A 214 -1.33 -2.49 -15.21
N ASP A 215 -2.63 -2.74 -15.14
CA ASP A 215 -3.68 -2.12 -15.96
C ASP A 215 -4.44 -0.99 -15.24
N GLN A 216 -3.89 -0.50 -14.12
CA GLN A 216 -4.52 0.55 -13.32
C GLN A 216 -3.93 1.94 -13.64
N HIS A 217 -4.42 2.97 -12.97
CA HIS A 217 -4.05 4.38 -13.17
C HIS A 217 -2.63 4.75 -12.70
N PHE A 218 -1.78 3.79 -12.35
CA PHE A 218 -0.42 4.04 -11.87
C PHE A 218 0.59 4.02 -13.02
N ALA A 219 1.29 5.13 -13.24
CA ALA A 219 2.24 5.29 -14.34
C ALA A 219 3.27 4.16 -14.42
N ILE A 220 3.89 3.78 -13.29
CA ILE A 220 4.91 2.73 -13.25
C ILE A 220 4.37 1.37 -13.73
N GLY A 221 3.16 0.98 -13.33
CA GLY A 221 2.52 -0.26 -13.79
C GLY A 221 2.25 -0.24 -15.28
N ASN A 222 1.70 0.88 -15.79
CA ASN A 222 1.44 1.05 -17.23
C ASN A 222 2.74 0.97 -18.05
N PHE A 223 3.82 1.59 -17.59
CA PHE A 223 5.11 1.57 -18.29
C PHE A 223 5.74 0.17 -18.32
N ILE A 224 5.63 -0.58 -17.23
CA ILE A 224 6.08 -1.99 -17.18
C ILE A 224 5.26 -2.82 -18.16
N ARG A 225 3.92 -2.68 -18.17
CA ARG A 225 3.03 -3.38 -19.12
C ARG A 225 3.38 -3.04 -20.57
N ASP A 226 3.60 -1.76 -20.88
CA ASP A 226 3.93 -1.31 -22.23
C ASP A 226 5.26 -1.92 -22.69
N CYS A 227 6.27 -2.03 -21.81
CA CYS A 227 7.52 -2.73 -22.09
C CYS A 227 7.30 -4.23 -22.34
N MET A 228 6.49 -4.92 -21.53
CA MET A 228 6.18 -6.34 -21.69
C MET A 228 5.45 -6.60 -23.01
N ALA A 229 4.69 -5.64 -23.52
CA ALA A 229 4.02 -5.69 -24.81
C ALA A 229 4.94 -5.37 -26.02
N GLY A 230 6.22 -5.05 -25.79
CA GLY A 230 7.18 -4.69 -26.83
C GLY A 230 7.31 -3.18 -27.07
N GLY A 231 6.65 -2.34 -26.25
CA GLY A 231 6.68 -0.88 -26.36
C GLY A 231 5.80 -0.33 -27.49
N PRO A 232 5.82 0.98 -27.75
CA PRO A 232 6.52 2.02 -26.97
C PRO A 232 5.86 2.30 -25.60
N ILE A 233 6.63 2.85 -24.65
CA ILE A 233 6.06 3.44 -23.44
C ILE A 233 5.36 4.74 -23.80
N THR A 234 4.11 4.90 -23.36
CA THR A 234 3.33 6.11 -23.64
C THR A 234 3.10 6.92 -22.36
N VAL A 235 3.63 8.16 -22.34
CA VAL A 235 3.38 9.17 -21.32
C VAL A 235 2.24 10.08 -21.78
N ALA A 236 1.06 9.93 -21.21
CA ALA A 236 -0.15 10.66 -21.63
C ALA A 236 -0.07 12.17 -21.36
N GLY A 237 0.57 12.59 -20.26
CA GLY A 237 0.81 14.00 -19.93
C GLY A 237 2.12 14.54 -20.49
N ASP A 238 2.53 15.73 -19.98
CA ASP A 238 3.79 16.40 -20.36
C ASP A 238 5.05 15.78 -19.71
N GLY A 239 4.89 14.76 -18.89
CA GLY A 239 5.98 14.05 -18.22
C GLY A 239 6.61 14.76 -17.03
N ARG A 240 6.23 16.01 -16.71
CA ARG A 240 6.86 16.82 -15.66
C ARG A 240 6.42 16.50 -14.24
N ALA A 241 5.26 15.88 -14.05
CA ALA A 241 4.77 15.51 -12.72
C ALA A 241 5.80 14.63 -11.99
N VAL A 242 6.05 14.92 -10.71
CA VAL A 242 7.09 14.26 -9.92
C VAL A 242 6.47 13.33 -8.88
N ARG A 243 6.98 12.12 -8.81
CA ARG A 243 6.57 11.04 -7.89
C ARG A 243 7.79 10.41 -7.25
N SER A 244 7.54 9.56 -6.27
CA SER A 244 8.51 8.61 -5.77
C SER A 244 7.85 7.26 -5.60
N TYR A 245 8.62 6.18 -5.63
CA TYR A 245 8.09 4.82 -5.55
C TYR A 245 8.89 4.00 -4.55
N GLN A 246 8.19 3.27 -3.67
CA GLN A 246 8.81 2.35 -2.72
C GLN A 246 8.46 0.92 -3.11
N TYR A 247 9.43 0.02 -2.96
CA TYR A 247 9.21 -1.41 -3.20
C TYR A 247 8.27 -2.03 -2.18
N ALA A 248 7.43 -2.96 -2.62
CA ALA A 248 6.44 -3.60 -1.76
C ALA A 248 7.03 -4.44 -0.62
N GLY A 249 8.23 -5.01 -0.79
CA GLY A 249 8.96 -5.67 0.28
C GLY A 249 9.37 -4.69 1.39
N ASP A 250 9.90 -3.51 1.03
CA ASP A 250 10.21 -2.46 2.00
C ASP A 250 8.93 -1.93 2.66
N LEU A 251 7.85 -1.72 1.89
CA LEU A 251 6.56 -1.30 2.43
C LEU A 251 6.10 -2.20 3.58
N VAL A 252 6.13 -3.52 3.40
CA VAL A 252 5.61 -4.44 4.42
C VAL A 252 6.47 -4.46 5.67
N VAL A 253 7.79 -4.31 5.55
CA VAL A 253 8.70 -4.08 6.69
C VAL A 253 8.29 -2.84 7.47
N TRP A 254 7.99 -1.74 6.76
CA TRP A 254 7.57 -0.49 7.39
C TRP A 254 6.22 -0.64 8.09
N LEU A 255 5.24 -1.29 7.47
CA LEU A 255 3.91 -1.47 8.05
C LEU A 255 3.95 -2.31 9.33
N TRP A 256 4.70 -3.42 9.35
CA TRP A 256 4.88 -4.23 10.57
C TRP A 256 5.61 -3.45 11.66
N THR A 257 6.64 -2.71 11.30
CA THR A 257 7.40 -1.89 12.27
C THR A 257 6.52 -0.78 12.84
N ILE A 258 5.73 -0.07 12.03
CA ILE A 258 4.81 0.96 12.50
C ILE A 258 3.74 0.36 13.42
N LEU A 259 3.13 -0.78 13.06
CA LEU A 259 2.15 -1.44 13.90
C LEU A 259 2.72 -1.77 15.29
N LEU A 260 3.94 -2.33 15.33
CA LEU A 260 4.49 -2.92 16.55
C LEU A 260 5.34 -1.95 17.37
N ARG A 261 5.98 -0.93 16.74
CA ARG A 261 6.91 0.01 17.38
C ARG A 261 6.55 1.49 17.22
N GLY A 262 5.68 1.83 16.26
CA GLY A 262 5.27 3.22 16.06
C GLY A 262 4.59 3.79 17.30
N GLU A 263 4.73 5.10 17.53
CA GLU A 263 4.06 5.81 18.62
C GLU A 263 2.54 5.88 18.39
N PRO A 264 1.69 5.69 19.41
CA PRO A 264 0.25 5.84 19.29
C PRO A 264 -0.13 7.25 18.84
N LEU A 265 -1.16 7.34 17.98
CA LEU A 265 -1.70 8.58 17.43
C LEU A 265 -0.66 9.43 16.67
N ARG A 266 0.43 8.81 16.23
CA ARG A 266 1.47 9.46 15.45
C ARG A 266 1.42 8.95 14.01
N ALA A 267 1.32 9.86 13.05
CA ALA A 267 1.36 9.53 11.64
C ALA A 267 2.81 9.37 11.16
N TYR A 268 3.04 8.39 10.29
CA TYR A 268 4.30 8.17 9.60
C TYR A 268 4.08 8.18 8.09
N ASN A 269 4.82 8.98 7.36
CA ASN A 269 4.87 8.88 5.90
C ASN A 269 5.58 7.59 5.50
N VAL A 270 4.94 6.83 4.61
CA VAL A 270 5.44 5.57 4.07
C VAL A 270 5.62 5.74 2.56
N GLY A 271 6.86 5.63 2.09
CA GLY A 271 7.22 5.86 0.70
C GLY A 271 8.71 6.03 0.52
N SER A 272 9.13 6.35 -0.69
CA SER A 272 10.52 6.70 -1.03
C SER A 272 10.69 8.21 -1.12
N GLU A 273 11.89 8.72 -0.79
CA GLU A 273 12.28 10.11 -1.01
C GLU A 273 12.93 10.31 -2.39
N GLU A 274 13.18 9.23 -3.16
CA GLU A 274 13.75 9.33 -4.51
C GLU A 274 12.72 9.91 -5.49
N ALA A 275 12.82 11.21 -5.73
CA ALA A 275 11.91 11.96 -6.58
C ALA A 275 12.27 11.80 -8.04
N VAL A 276 11.33 11.31 -8.86
CA VAL A 276 11.52 11.16 -10.32
C VAL A 276 10.35 11.81 -11.05
N SER A 277 10.62 12.48 -12.18
CA SER A 277 9.56 12.91 -13.09
C SER A 277 8.96 11.72 -13.82
N ILE A 278 7.73 11.86 -14.29
CA ILE A 278 7.07 10.78 -15.06
C ILE A 278 7.84 10.49 -16.37
N ALA A 279 8.45 11.49 -17.00
CA ALA A 279 9.30 11.28 -18.17
C ALA A 279 10.56 10.49 -17.81
N GLU A 280 11.27 10.89 -16.73
CA GLU A 280 12.45 10.17 -16.24
C GLU A 280 12.10 8.73 -15.79
N LEU A 281 10.95 8.56 -15.14
CA LEU A 281 10.46 7.22 -14.79
C LEU A 281 10.29 6.33 -16.02
N ALA A 282 9.68 6.85 -17.10
CA ALA A 282 9.49 6.10 -18.34
C ALA A 282 10.83 5.69 -18.97
N GLU A 283 11.83 6.59 -19.00
CA GLU A 283 13.16 6.29 -19.50
C GLU A 283 13.89 5.24 -18.62
N ARG A 284 13.76 5.34 -17.29
CA ARG A 284 14.38 4.37 -16.36
C ARG A 284 13.73 2.99 -16.48
N VAL A 285 12.40 2.91 -16.63
CA VAL A 285 11.68 1.65 -16.88
C VAL A 285 12.11 1.05 -18.23
N ALA A 286 12.14 1.85 -19.30
CA ALA A 286 12.61 1.40 -20.62
C ALA A 286 14.02 0.83 -20.57
N ARG A 287 14.91 1.48 -19.83
CA ARG A 287 16.32 1.04 -19.68
C ARG A 287 16.41 -0.23 -18.82
N ALA A 288 15.67 -0.31 -17.70
CA ALA A 288 15.71 -1.45 -16.78
C ALA A 288 15.16 -2.74 -17.39
N LEU A 289 14.21 -2.63 -18.34
CA LEU A 289 13.52 -3.76 -18.97
C LEU A 289 13.98 -4.02 -20.41
N ARG A 290 14.95 -3.26 -20.91
CA ARG A 290 15.52 -3.51 -22.24
C ARG A 290 16.16 -4.90 -22.31
N PRO A 291 15.82 -5.74 -23.29
CA PRO A 291 16.54 -6.99 -23.55
C PRO A 291 18.02 -6.74 -23.85
N SER A 292 18.92 -7.64 -23.41
CA SER A 292 20.37 -7.48 -23.57
C SER A 292 20.80 -7.17 -24.99
N ASP A 293 20.19 -7.84 -25.97
CA ASP A 293 20.51 -7.72 -27.40
C ASP A 293 19.38 -7.06 -28.21
N GLY A 294 18.38 -6.48 -27.50
CA GLY A 294 17.22 -5.86 -28.12
C GLY A 294 17.41 -4.37 -28.44
N PRO A 295 16.56 -3.81 -29.31
CA PRO A 295 16.51 -2.38 -29.58
C PRO A 295 16.15 -1.61 -28.31
N ALA A 296 16.45 -0.31 -28.29
CA ALA A 296 15.97 0.58 -27.24
C ALA A 296 14.44 0.67 -27.28
N ILE A 297 13.79 0.60 -26.11
CA ILE A 297 12.34 0.81 -26.00
C ILE A 297 12.05 2.30 -26.15
N GLU A 298 11.24 2.66 -27.12
CA GLU A 298 10.88 4.06 -27.40
C GLU A 298 9.98 4.61 -26.29
N VAL A 299 10.20 5.87 -25.87
CA VAL A 299 9.34 6.62 -24.96
C VAL A 299 8.65 7.75 -25.72
N LYS A 300 7.31 7.77 -25.72
CA LYS A 300 6.49 8.80 -26.39
C LYS A 300 5.79 9.67 -25.37
N ILE A 301 6.07 10.97 -25.36
CA ILE A 301 5.40 11.96 -24.53
C ILE A 301 4.33 12.65 -25.39
N LEU A 302 3.05 12.46 -25.04
CA LEU A 302 1.92 12.97 -25.83
C LEU A 302 1.46 14.36 -25.38
N GLY A 303 1.65 14.70 -24.11
CA GLY A 303 1.22 15.98 -23.54
C GLY A 303 2.07 17.15 -24.01
N LYS A 304 1.44 18.30 -24.21
CA LYS A 304 2.14 19.54 -24.52
C LYS A 304 2.81 20.11 -23.26
N PRO A 305 4.03 20.67 -23.36
CA PRO A 305 4.66 21.35 -22.24
C PRO A 305 3.76 22.43 -21.63
N SER A 306 3.63 22.42 -20.31
CA SER A 306 2.85 23.41 -19.54
C SER A 306 3.80 24.40 -18.84
N THR A 307 3.38 25.64 -18.65
CA THR A 307 4.09 26.65 -17.85
C THR A 307 3.74 26.58 -16.36
N ALA A 308 2.66 25.86 -16.00
CA ALA A 308 2.27 25.67 -14.60
C ALA A 308 3.33 24.90 -13.79
N PRO A 309 3.46 25.10 -12.47
CA PRO A 309 4.34 24.30 -11.64
C PRO A 309 4.04 22.81 -11.78
N ALA A 310 5.09 21.99 -11.81
CA ALA A 310 4.93 20.53 -11.89
C ALA A 310 4.27 20.00 -10.61
N HIS A 311 3.26 19.16 -10.77
CA HIS A 311 2.60 18.51 -9.63
C HIS A 311 3.57 17.52 -8.96
N ARG A 312 3.74 17.66 -7.64
CA ARG A 312 4.59 16.79 -6.83
C ARG A 312 3.78 15.94 -5.88
N TYR A 313 4.26 14.73 -5.62
CA TYR A 313 3.71 13.82 -4.61
C TYR A 313 4.85 12.95 -4.09
N VAL A 314 5.65 13.54 -3.19
CA VAL A 314 6.89 12.96 -2.68
C VAL A 314 6.95 13.18 -1.16
N PRO A 315 7.00 12.14 -0.33
CA PRO A 315 7.10 12.27 1.12
C PRO A 315 8.50 12.68 1.57
N SER A 316 8.58 13.38 2.71
CA SER A 316 9.72 13.22 3.61
C SER A 316 9.45 12.03 4.52
N THR A 317 10.39 11.13 4.64
CA THR A 317 10.32 9.96 5.53
C THR A 317 11.25 10.09 6.73
N ALA A 318 11.71 11.31 7.01
CA ALA A 318 12.65 11.59 8.07
C ALA A 318 12.19 11.06 9.43
N ARG A 319 10.91 11.18 9.76
CA ARG A 319 10.32 10.65 11.00
C ARG A 319 10.46 9.14 11.08
N ALA A 320 10.03 8.41 10.06
CA ALA A 320 10.11 6.94 10.03
C ALA A 320 11.58 6.45 10.14
N ARG A 321 12.50 7.14 9.48
CA ARG A 321 13.94 6.87 9.58
C ARG A 321 14.51 7.10 10.98
N GLN A 322 14.22 8.26 11.57
CA GLN A 322 14.81 8.67 12.85
C GLN A 322 14.23 7.91 14.04
N GLU A 323 12.93 7.67 14.05
CA GLU A 323 12.24 7.06 15.19
C GLU A 323 12.19 5.53 15.09
N LEU A 324 12.14 4.96 13.89
CA LEU A 324 11.92 3.54 13.66
C LEU A 324 13.07 2.84 12.91
N GLY A 325 14.09 3.58 12.48
CA GLY A 325 15.25 3.03 11.75
C GLY A 325 14.89 2.51 10.34
N LEU A 326 13.77 2.96 9.76
CA LEU A 326 13.27 2.45 8.49
C LEU A 326 14.00 3.07 7.30
N ALA A 327 14.32 2.24 6.28
CA ALA A 327 14.96 2.67 5.05
C ALA A 327 14.41 1.90 3.84
N CYS A 328 14.48 2.49 2.65
CA CYS A 328 14.26 1.77 1.40
C CYS A 328 15.55 1.00 1.05
N THR A 329 15.41 -0.29 0.74
CA THR A 329 16.56 -1.17 0.45
C THR A 329 16.64 -1.60 -1.01
N VAL A 330 15.54 -1.47 -1.76
CA VAL A 330 15.43 -1.87 -3.16
C VAL A 330 15.40 -0.64 -4.05
N THR A 331 16.26 -0.61 -5.08
CA THR A 331 16.33 0.48 -6.07
C THR A 331 15.10 0.49 -6.99
N LEU A 332 14.83 1.61 -7.67
CA LEU A 332 13.75 1.73 -8.63
C LEU A 332 13.89 0.71 -9.78
N GLU A 333 15.08 0.53 -10.30
CA GLU A 333 15.36 -0.42 -11.39
C GLU A 333 15.11 -1.87 -10.98
N GLU A 334 15.52 -2.23 -9.77
CA GLU A 334 15.30 -3.57 -9.24
C GLU A 334 13.82 -3.82 -8.95
N MET A 335 13.11 -2.86 -8.38
CA MET A 335 11.67 -2.90 -8.18
C MET A 335 10.92 -3.12 -9.51
N VAL A 336 11.33 -2.43 -10.56
CA VAL A 336 10.76 -2.57 -11.91
C VAL A 336 10.97 -3.99 -12.43
N ARG A 337 12.19 -4.54 -12.33
CA ARG A 337 12.49 -5.92 -12.76
C ARG A 337 11.67 -6.96 -12.00
N ARG A 338 11.66 -6.90 -10.66
CA ARG A 338 10.88 -7.84 -9.81
C ARG A 338 9.38 -7.76 -10.09
N THR A 339 8.86 -6.56 -10.38
CA THR A 339 7.45 -6.38 -10.74
C THR A 339 7.11 -7.03 -12.08
N ARG A 340 7.98 -6.87 -13.10
CA ARG A 340 7.83 -7.53 -14.41
C ARG A 340 7.89 -9.03 -14.26
N ASP A 341 8.92 -9.57 -13.61
CA ASP A 341 9.16 -11.01 -13.47
C ASP A 341 7.96 -11.69 -12.80
N TRP A 342 7.39 -11.05 -11.79
CA TRP A 342 6.16 -11.51 -11.15
C TRP A 342 4.98 -11.51 -12.13
N ALA A 343 4.79 -10.44 -12.90
CA ALA A 343 3.67 -10.34 -13.85
C ALA A 343 3.78 -11.39 -14.98
N GLU A 344 4.97 -11.62 -15.51
CA GLU A 344 5.22 -12.65 -16.54
C GLU A 344 4.91 -14.06 -16.03
N ALA A 345 5.39 -14.40 -14.82
CA ALA A 345 5.14 -15.71 -14.21
C ALA A 345 3.64 -15.96 -13.95
N ASN A 346 2.88 -14.96 -13.52
CA ASN A 346 1.44 -15.13 -13.28
C ASN A 346 0.63 -15.20 -14.58
N THR A 347 1.03 -14.45 -15.62
CA THR A 347 0.37 -14.55 -16.94
C THR A 347 0.59 -15.92 -17.59
N ALA A 348 1.71 -16.56 -17.35
CA ALA A 348 1.98 -17.92 -17.80
C ALA A 348 1.06 -18.94 -17.12
N LEU A 349 0.88 -18.84 -15.80
CA LEU A 349 0.00 -19.72 -15.02
C LEU A 349 -1.48 -19.61 -15.40
N GLU A 350 -1.96 -18.41 -15.77
CA GLU A 350 -3.35 -18.20 -16.22
C GLU A 350 -3.62 -18.80 -17.62
N LYS A 351 -2.60 -18.99 -18.45
CA LYS A 351 -2.74 -19.62 -19.78
C LYS A 351 -2.74 -21.15 -19.73
N ASP A 352 -2.19 -21.73 -18.67
CA ASP A 352 -2.07 -23.18 -18.47
C ASP A 352 -3.21 -23.75 -17.59
N SER A 353 -4.11 -22.90 -17.07
CA SER A 353 -5.27 -23.27 -16.26
C SER A 353 -6.58 -23.15 -17.06
#